data_0a001b34cd089471205d2d386a4ad81f
#
_entry.id   0a001b34cd089471205d2d386a4ad81f
#
_cell.length_a   1.000
_cell.length_b   1.000
_cell.length_c   1.000
_cell.angle_alpha   90.00
_cell.angle_beta   90.00
_cell.angle_gamma   90.00
#
_symmetry.space_group_name_H-M   'P 1'
#
loop_
_entity.id
_entity.type
_entity.pdbx_description
1 polymer ?
#
loop_
_entity_poly.entity_id
_entity_poly.type
_entity_poly.pdbx_seq_one_letter_code
_entity_poly.pdbx_strand_id
1 'polypeptide(L)'
;MNLKKHIYFLSGLLCDETVWSAQLQSLPTSFIPHVFSFPEFDSITDMAEYVLPYLQEKSIIVGHSMGARVALELYRLSSQNISAIALLDFGIHEKKTGETEKRLNLVNAVEKYGMSYLIEHWLKTMVYEKNINNDQLFEPMQKMILKQSAKSFKKQIYALLNRPQAE
;
A
#
# COMPACT_ATOMS: atom_id res chain seq x y z
N MET A 1 -8.48 -20.03 -26.86
CA MET A 1 -7.42 -19.20 -26.24
C MET A 1 -7.85 -18.92 -24.80
N ASN A 2 -7.07 -19.35 -23.80
CA ASN A 2 -7.36 -18.93 -22.43
C ASN A 2 -7.04 -17.43 -22.31
N LEU A 3 -8.08 -16.61 -22.10
CA LEU A 3 -7.92 -15.19 -21.84
C LEU A 3 -7.08 -15.04 -20.55
N LYS A 4 -6.00 -14.27 -20.63
CA LYS A 4 -5.17 -13.94 -19.47
C LYS A 4 -5.99 -13.11 -18.49
N LYS A 5 -5.83 -13.38 -17.21
CA LYS A 5 -6.50 -12.65 -16.12
C LYS A 5 -5.66 -11.46 -15.68
N HIS A 6 -6.26 -10.29 -15.56
CA HIS A 6 -5.60 -9.09 -15.03
C HIS A 6 -5.63 -9.09 -13.51
N ILE A 7 -4.45 -8.92 -12.89
CA ILE A 7 -4.28 -8.84 -11.44
C ILE A 7 -3.57 -7.53 -11.07
N TYR A 8 -4.16 -6.79 -10.14
CA TYR A 8 -3.75 -5.45 -9.74
C TYR A 8 -3.23 -5.48 -8.31
N PHE A 9 -1.96 -5.17 -8.13
CA PHE A 9 -1.29 -5.09 -6.84
C PHE A 9 -1.26 -3.63 -6.38
N LEU A 10 -1.92 -3.34 -5.26
CA LEU A 10 -2.03 -2.00 -4.70
C LEU A 10 -1.15 -1.91 -3.45
N SER A 11 -0.11 -1.09 -3.53
CA SER A 11 0.95 -1.03 -2.52
C SER A 11 0.52 -0.26 -1.27
N GLY A 12 1.13 -0.59 -0.14
CA GLY A 12 0.92 0.06 1.15
C GLY A 12 1.62 1.40 1.28
N LEU A 13 1.57 1.97 2.49
CA LEU A 13 2.25 3.20 2.87
C LEU A 13 3.76 3.09 2.60
N LEU A 14 4.30 4.01 1.80
CA LEU A 14 5.71 4.07 1.37
C LEU A 14 6.22 2.86 0.58
N CYS A 15 5.31 1.96 0.17
CA CYS A 15 5.65 0.78 -0.61
C CYS A 15 5.60 1.07 -2.12
N ASP A 16 6.51 0.44 -2.85
CA ASP A 16 6.53 0.36 -4.30
C ASP A 16 6.43 -1.11 -4.76
N GLU A 17 6.83 -1.43 -5.98
CA GLU A 17 6.81 -2.79 -6.53
C GLU A 17 7.69 -3.78 -5.76
N THR A 18 8.67 -3.29 -4.99
CA THR A 18 9.59 -4.12 -4.20
C THR A 18 8.84 -5.03 -3.22
N VAL A 19 7.74 -4.55 -2.63
CA VAL A 19 6.93 -5.34 -1.69
C VAL A 19 6.26 -6.55 -2.36
N TRP A 20 6.11 -6.52 -3.68
CA TRP A 20 5.45 -7.56 -4.49
C TRP A 20 6.41 -8.48 -5.22
N SER A 21 7.74 -8.31 -5.07
CA SER A 21 8.76 -9.00 -5.86
C SER A 21 8.62 -10.53 -5.85
N ALA A 22 8.36 -11.12 -4.68
CA ALA A 22 8.18 -12.57 -4.54
C ALA A 22 6.91 -13.07 -5.26
N GLN A 23 5.80 -12.32 -5.13
CA GLN A 23 4.54 -12.64 -5.79
C GLN A 23 4.66 -12.51 -7.31
N LEU A 24 5.30 -11.45 -7.80
CA LEU A 24 5.51 -11.22 -9.23
C LEU A 24 6.37 -12.31 -9.86
N GLN A 25 7.43 -12.75 -9.17
CA GLN A 25 8.31 -13.84 -9.63
C GLN A 25 7.60 -15.20 -9.70
N SER A 26 6.67 -15.47 -8.78
CA SER A 26 5.94 -16.73 -8.69
C SER A 26 4.61 -16.72 -9.44
N LEU A 27 4.22 -15.60 -10.05
CA LEU A 27 2.92 -15.44 -10.69
C LEU A 27 2.84 -16.30 -11.97
N PRO A 28 1.82 -17.17 -12.11
CA PRO A 28 1.62 -17.95 -13.32
C PRO A 28 1.45 -17.08 -14.57
N THR A 29 1.94 -17.55 -15.72
CA THR A 29 1.88 -16.83 -17.02
C THR A 29 0.45 -16.57 -17.54
N SER A 30 -0.56 -17.18 -16.90
CA SER A 30 -1.98 -16.93 -17.15
C SER A 30 -2.46 -15.60 -16.57
N PHE A 31 -1.64 -14.89 -15.78
CA PHE A 31 -1.95 -13.58 -15.24
C PHE A 31 -1.13 -12.47 -15.92
N ILE A 32 -1.73 -11.28 -15.99
CA ILE A 32 -1.06 -10.03 -16.38
C ILE A 32 -1.04 -9.15 -15.14
N PRO A 33 0.14 -8.96 -14.49
CA PRO A 33 0.24 -8.13 -13.32
C PRO A 33 0.26 -6.63 -13.66
N HIS A 34 -0.39 -5.84 -12.82
CA HIS A 34 -0.32 -4.39 -12.79
C HIS A 34 0.01 -3.98 -11.35
N VAL A 35 1.04 -3.15 -11.16
CA VAL A 35 1.44 -2.69 -9.82
C VAL A 35 1.23 -1.20 -9.71
N PHE A 36 0.59 -0.77 -8.61
CA PHE A 36 0.34 0.63 -8.31
C PHE A 36 0.93 1.01 -6.96
N SER A 37 1.61 2.15 -6.94
CA SER A 37 2.05 2.86 -5.75
C SER A 37 1.54 4.31 -5.78
N PHE A 38 1.43 4.95 -4.62
CA PHE A 38 0.65 6.18 -4.47
C PHE A 38 1.44 7.34 -3.83
N PRO A 39 2.66 7.71 -4.31
CA PRO A 39 3.50 8.69 -3.64
C PRO A 39 2.94 10.12 -3.68
N GLU A 40 2.08 10.43 -4.64
CA GLU A 40 1.56 11.80 -4.86
C GLU A 40 0.13 12.02 -4.34
N PHE A 41 -0.48 11.01 -3.71
CA PHE A 41 -1.87 11.06 -3.28
C PHE A 41 -2.02 11.26 -1.77
N ASP A 42 -3.01 12.06 -1.37
CA ASP A 42 -3.41 12.33 0.00
C ASP A 42 -4.87 11.93 0.32
N SER A 43 -5.50 11.17 -0.59
CA SER A 43 -6.86 10.65 -0.49
C SER A 43 -6.90 9.19 -0.98
N ILE A 44 -7.54 8.31 -0.20
CA ILE A 44 -7.79 6.91 -0.60
C ILE A 44 -8.72 6.85 -1.82
N THR A 45 -9.71 7.74 -1.88
CA THR A 45 -10.63 7.80 -3.03
C THR A 45 -9.90 8.21 -4.30
N ASP A 46 -9.03 9.23 -4.27
CA ASP A 46 -8.25 9.64 -5.44
C ASP A 46 -7.27 8.56 -5.90
N MET A 47 -6.70 7.78 -4.96
CA MET A 47 -5.88 6.60 -5.30
C MET A 47 -6.72 5.56 -6.06
N ALA A 48 -7.96 5.30 -5.62
CA ALA A 48 -8.85 4.36 -6.28
C ALA A 48 -9.29 4.89 -7.66
N GLU A 49 -9.65 6.16 -7.77
CA GLU A 49 -10.00 6.81 -9.04
C GLU A 49 -8.84 6.80 -10.04
N TYR A 50 -7.59 6.92 -9.56
CA TYR A 50 -6.40 6.80 -10.39
C TYR A 50 -6.24 5.39 -10.99
N VAL A 51 -6.60 4.34 -10.25
CA VAL A 51 -6.53 2.94 -10.74
C VAL A 51 -7.68 2.60 -11.66
N LEU A 52 -8.86 3.21 -11.44
CA LEU A 52 -10.12 2.87 -12.10
C LEU A 52 -10.04 2.77 -13.64
N PRO A 53 -9.39 3.70 -14.38
CA PRO A 53 -9.31 3.63 -15.85
C PRO A 53 -8.51 2.45 -16.39
N TYR A 54 -7.71 1.80 -15.56
CA TYR A 54 -6.88 0.65 -15.95
C TYR A 54 -7.59 -0.69 -15.77
N LEU A 55 -8.74 -0.73 -15.05
CA LEU A 55 -9.45 -1.96 -14.78
C LEU A 55 -9.98 -2.58 -16.06
N GLN A 56 -9.75 -3.87 -16.18
CA GLN A 56 -10.39 -4.72 -17.20
C GLN A 56 -11.55 -5.47 -16.58
N GLU A 57 -12.42 -6.04 -17.42
CA GLU A 57 -13.47 -6.93 -16.94
C GLU A 57 -12.89 -8.10 -16.14
N LYS A 58 -13.55 -8.47 -15.04
CA LYS A 58 -13.15 -9.58 -14.16
C LYS A 58 -11.75 -9.43 -13.58
N SER A 59 -11.33 -8.19 -13.30
CA SER A 59 -10.07 -7.88 -12.61
C SER A 59 -9.98 -8.56 -11.23
N ILE A 60 -8.77 -8.95 -10.85
CA ILE A 60 -8.44 -9.42 -9.51
C ILE A 60 -7.64 -8.32 -8.82
N ILE A 61 -8.06 -7.92 -7.62
CA ILE A 61 -7.40 -6.85 -6.86
C ILE A 61 -6.70 -7.44 -5.64
N VAL A 62 -5.45 -7.09 -5.45
CA VAL A 62 -4.65 -7.49 -4.27
C VAL A 62 -4.14 -6.23 -3.60
N GLY A 63 -4.65 -5.91 -2.43
CA GLY A 63 -4.26 -4.72 -1.68
C GLY A 63 -3.49 -5.09 -0.41
N HIS A 64 -2.39 -4.39 -0.14
CA HIS A 64 -1.60 -4.53 1.08
C HIS A 64 -1.73 -3.27 1.94
N SER A 65 -2.08 -3.40 3.22
CA SER A 65 -2.13 -2.32 4.19
C SER A 65 -2.98 -1.12 3.68
N MET A 66 -2.38 0.05 3.40
CA MET A 66 -3.06 1.19 2.78
C MET A 66 -3.69 0.80 1.43
N GLY A 67 -3.00 0.02 0.60
CA GLY A 67 -3.51 -0.47 -0.68
C GLY A 67 -4.75 -1.36 -0.55
N ALA A 68 -4.93 -2.04 0.60
CA ALA A 68 -6.16 -2.79 0.85
C ALA A 68 -7.37 -1.86 1.06
N ARG A 69 -7.17 -0.67 1.63
CA ARG A 69 -8.23 0.36 1.70
C ARG A 69 -8.55 0.93 0.32
N VAL A 70 -7.53 1.13 -0.51
CA VAL A 70 -7.72 1.51 -1.92
C VAL A 70 -8.51 0.43 -2.67
N ALA A 71 -8.22 -0.87 -2.42
CA ALA A 71 -8.94 -1.98 -3.03
C ALA A 71 -10.43 -1.99 -2.66
N LEU A 72 -10.79 -1.71 -1.42
CA LEU A 72 -12.19 -1.60 -0.98
C LEU A 72 -12.89 -0.41 -1.61
N GLU A 73 -12.22 0.73 -1.66
CA GLU A 73 -12.77 1.94 -2.30
C GLU A 73 -12.95 1.72 -3.81
N LEU A 74 -12.00 1.05 -4.47
CA LEU A 74 -12.10 0.68 -5.87
C LEU A 74 -13.28 -0.28 -6.13
N TYR A 75 -13.52 -1.23 -5.21
CA TYR A 75 -14.69 -2.10 -5.28
C TYR A 75 -15.99 -1.31 -5.12
N ARG A 76 -16.05 -0.35 -4.22
CA ARG A 76 -17.21 0.53 -4.06
C ARG A 76 -17.51 1.32 -5.34
N LEU A 77 -16.46 1.76 -6.05
CA LEU A 77 -16.60 2.55 -7.29
C LEU A 77 -16.92 1.69 -8.53
N SER A 78 -16.47 0.43 -8.58
CA SER A 78 -16.52 -0.39 -9.80
C SER A 78 -16.61 -1.90 -9.54
N SER A 79 -17.52 -2.32 -8.66
CA SER A 79 -17.69 -3.74 -8.28
C SER A 79 -17.95 -4.67 -9.49
N GLN A 80 -18.64 -4.18 -10.51
CA GLN A 80 -18.97 -4.94 -11.72
C GLN A 80 -17.74 -5.40 -12.52
N ASN A 81 -16.62 -4.69 -12.41
CA ASN A 81 -15.37 -5.01 -13.10
C ASN A 81 -14.43 -5.91 -12.26
N ILE A 82 -14.79 -6.21 -11.01
CA ILE A 82 -13.92 -6.91 -10.06
C ILE A 82 -14.48 -8.30 -9.76
N SER A 83 -13.70 -9.34 -10.05
CA SER A 83 -14.07 -10.74 -9.82
C SER A 83 -13.59 -11.31 -8.49
N ALA A 84 -12.50 -10.76 -7.93
CA ALA A 84 -11.95 -11.19 -6.65
C ALA A 84 -11.11 -10.08 -6.01
N ILE A 85 -11.06 -10.07 -4.67
CA ILE A 85 -10.24 -9.17 -3.87
C ILE A 85 -9.48 -9.99 -2.83
N ALA A 86 -8.18 -9.71 -2.67
CA ALA A 86 -7.35 -10.16 -1.56
C ALA A 86 -6.88 -8.95 -0.75
N LEU A 87 -7.13 -8.95 0.56
CA LEU A 87 -6.76 -7.88 1.48
C LEU A 87 -5.71 -8.41 2.45
N LEU A 88 -4.50 -7.87 2.36
CA LEU A 88 -3.34 -8.35 3.09
C LEU A 88 -2.93 -7.35 4.17
N ASP A 89 -2.67 -7.86 5.38
CA ASP A 89 -2.19 -7.10 6.55
C ASP A 89 -2.98 -5.80 6.79
N PHE A 90 -4.28 -5.95 6.96
CA PHE A 90 -5.24 -4.86 6.90
C PHE A 90 -6.33 -5.00 7.98
N GLY A 91 -6.78 -3.84 8.51
CA GLY A 91 -7.92 -3.73 9.42
C GLY A 91 -9.00 -2.78 8.89
N ILE A 92 -10.26 -3.19 8.97
CA ILE A 92 -11.43 -2.39 8.56
C ILE A 92 -11.80 -1.28 9.55
N HIS A 93 -11.30 -1.37 10.78
CA HIS A 93 -11.69 -0.50 11.89
C HIS A 93 -11.55 0.99 11.56
N GLU A 94 -12.41 1.78 12.17
CA GLU A 94 -12.35 3.23 12.17
C GLU A 94 -11.05 3.76 12.78
N LYS A 95 -10.85 5.08 12.65
CA LYS A 95 -9.73 5.76 13.27
C LYS A 95 -9.79 5.64 14.79
N LYS A 96 -8.74 5.09 15.40
CA LYS A 96 -8.63 4.92 16.85
C LYS A 96 -8.30 6.22 17.55
N THR A 97 -8.73 6.36 18.80
CA THR A 97 -8.31 7.46 19.69
C THR A 97 -6.78 7.54 19.76
N GLY A 98 -6.22 8.72 19.57
CA GLY A 98 -4.76 8.95 19.56
C GLY A 98 -4.05 8.60 18.24
N GLU A 99 -4.72 7.96 17.28
CA GLU A 99 -4.10 7.64 16.00
C GLU A 99 -3.61 8.89 15.25
N THR A 100 -4.41 9.94 15.24
CA THR A 100 -4.06 11.21 14.58
C THR A 100 -2.77 11.79 15.15
N GLU A 101 -2.70 11.93 16.47
CA GLU A 101 -1.52 12.47 17.14
C GLU A 101 -0.28 11.63 16.88
N LYS A 102 -0.38 10.30 17.03
CA LYS A 102 0.73 9.36 16.75
C LYS A 102 1.26 9.50 15.32
N ARG A 103 0.37 9.59 14.33
CA ARG A 103 0.76 9.72 12.92
C ARG A 103 1.38 11.08 12.61
N LEU A 104 0.82 12.17 13.14
CA LEU A 104 1.36 13.52 12.94
C LEU A 104 2.71 13.70 13.65
N ASN A 105 2.91 13.12 14.83
CA ASN A 105 4.20 13.11 15.50
C ASN A 105 5.28 12.40 14.65
N LEU A 106 4.92 11.32 13.95
CA LEU A 106 5.83 10.64 13.05
C LEU A 106 6.14 11.50 11.80
N VAL A 107 5.16 12.21 11.24
CA VAL A 107 5.37 13.17 10.15
C VAL A 107 6.34 14.27 10.58
N ASN A 108 6.11 14.89 11.74
CA ASN A 108 6.98 15.94 12.28
C ASN A 108 8.41 15.43 12.51
N ALA A 109 8.56 14.20 12.99
CA ALA A 109 9.87 13.58 13.17
C ALA A 109 10.59 13.37 11.84
N VAL A 110 9.88 12.93 10.79
CA VAL A 110 10.45 12.77 9.45
C VAL A 110 10.84 14.13 8.84
N GLU A 111 10.02 15.17 9.01
CA GLU A 111 10.35 16.52 8.55
C GLU A 111 11.63 17.06 9.25
N LYS A 112 11.87 16.68 10.51
CA LYS A 112 13.03 17.11 11.29
C LYS A 112 14.28 16.26 11.08
N TYR A 113 14.13 14.94 10.99
CA TYR A 113 15.25 13.98 11.01
C TYR A 113 15.44 13.22 9.70
N GLY A 114 14.54 13.42 8.71
CA GLY A 114 14.58 12.75 7.42
C GLY A 114 13.96 11.35 7.43
N MET A 115 13.90 10.75 6.23
CA MET A 115 13.27 9.43 6.01
C MET A 115 13.96 8.30 6.77
N SER A 116 15.26 8.41 7.08
CA SER A 116 16.00 7.40 7.86
C SER A 116 15.42 7.20 9.27
N TYR A 117 14.76 8.20 9.85
CA TYR A 117 14.07 8.08 11.12
C TYR A 117 13.02 6.95 11.10
N LEU A 118 12.34 6.74 9.96
CA LEU A 118 11.34 5.70 9.82
C LEU A 118 11.91 4.28 9.89
N ILE A 119 13.17 4.08 9.55
CA ILE A 119 13.79 2.75 9.60
C ILE A 119 13.80 2.24 11.04
N GLU A 120 14.27 3.08 11.98
CA GLU A 120 14.42 2.69 13.38
C GLU A 120 13.10 2.71 14.16
N HIS A 121 12.28 3.74 13.91
CA HIS A 121 11.12 4.03 14.77
C HIS A 121 9.79 3.56 14.21
N TRP A 122 9.77 3.06 12.97
CA TRP A 122 8.53 2.58 12.33
C TRP A 122 8.74 1.25 11.61
N LEU A 123 9.68 1.12 10.66
CA LEU A 123 9.84 -0.10 9.86
C LEU A 123 10.15 -1.32 10.75
N LYS A 124 11.08 -1.21 11.69
CA LYS A 124 11.42 -2.31 12.61
C LYS A 124 10.22 -2.80 13.41
N THR A 125 9.26 -1.93 13.70
CA THR A 125 8.04 -2.31 14.44
C THR A 125 7.00 -3.03 13.57
N MET A 126 7.14 -2.95 12.25
CA MET A 126 6.23 -3.55 11.27
C MET A 126 6.74 -4.90 10.74
N VAL A 127 8.01 -5.22 10.99
CA VAL A 127 8.65 -6.45 10.51
C VAL A 127 8.75 -7.46 11.63
N TYR A 128 8.50 -8.73 11.31
CA TYR A 128 8.68 -9.82 12.27
C TYR A 128 10.12 -9.85 12.79
N GLU A 129 10.27 -9.91 14.10
CA GLU A 129 11.57 -9.75 14.79
C GLU A 129 12.72 -10.57 14.17
N LYS A 130 12.46 -11.85 13.84
CA LYS A 130 13.48 -12.72 13.23
C LYS A 130 13.93 -12.27 11.83
N ASN A 131 13.13 -11.46 11.15
CA ASN A 131 13.43 -10.98 9.81
C ASN A 131 14.19 -9.64 9.81
N ILE A 132 14.27 -8.95 10.94
CA ILE A 132 15.01 -7.68 11.05
C ILE A 132 16.52 -7.89 10.80
N ASN A 133 17.06 -9.04 11.22
CA ASN A 133 18.45 -9.42 11.02
C ASN A 133 18.70 -10.24 9.73
N ASN A 134 17.68 -10.37 8.89
CA ASN A 134 17.82 -10.99 7.57
C ASN A 134 18.01 -9.91 6.52
N ASP A 135 19.25 -9.60 6.16
CA ASP A 135 19.59 -8.53 5.22
C ASP A 135 18.92 -8.71 3.87
N GLN A 136 18.72 -9.94 3.39
CA GLN A 136 18.06 -10.22 2.11
C GLN A 136 16.59 -9.75 2.10
N LEU A 137 15.94 -9.72 3.25
CA LEU A 137 14.56 -9.25 3.40
C LEU A 137 14.50 -7.78 3.85
N PHE A 138 15.33 -7.39 4.82
CA PHE A 138 15.20 -6.08 5.46
C PHE A 138 15.86 -4.95 4.65
N GLU A 139 17.00 -5.18 4.01
CA GLU A 139 17.70 -4.16 3.22
C GLU A 139 16.86 -3.64 2.02
N PRO A 140 16.17 -4.50 1.23
CA PRO A 140 15.25 -4.00 0.20
C PRO A 140 14.14 -3.10 0.74
N MET A 141 13.56 -3.44 1.90
CA MET A 141 12.53 -2.61 2.55
C MET A 141 13.08 -1.25 3.00
N GLN A 142 14.29 -1.23 3.58
CA GLN A 142 14.96 0.03 3.93
C GLN A 142 15.18 0.91 2.69
N LYS A 143 15.75 0.33 1.62
CA LYS A 143 16.00 1.05 0.36
C LYS A 143 14.71 1.59 -0.25
N MET A 144 13.63 0.82 -0.21
CA MET A 144 12.31 1.23 -0.69
C MET A 144 11.81 2.47 0.05
N ILE A 145 11.89 2.49 1.39
CA ILE A 145 11.48 3.65 2.20
C ILE A 145 12.38 4.86 1.96
N LEU A 146 13.71 4.67 1.89
CA LEU A 146 14.67 5.76 1.71
C LEU A 146 14.57 6.43 0.33
N LYS A 147 14.02 5.75 -0.68
CA LYS A 147 13.71 6.35 -1.99
C LYS A 147 12.52 7.32 -1.95
N GLN A 148 11.67 7.21 -0.94
CA GLN A 148 10.48 8.05 -0.81
C GLN A 148 10.84 9.43 -0.22
N SER A 149 9.93 10.39 -0.37
CA SER A 149 10.11 11.73 0.18
C SER A 149 9.27 11.94 1.45
N ALA A 150 9.69 12.86 2.31
CA ALA A 150 8.88 13.32 3.45
C ALA A 150 7.52 13.87 2.99
N LYS A 151 7.48 14.51 1.80
CA LYS A 151 6.24 15.00 1.19
C LYS A 151 5.28 13.85 0.85
N SER A 152 5.76 12.80 0.20
CA SER A 152 4.96 11.60 -0.12
C SER A 152 4.48 10.91 1.14
N PHE A 153 5.33 10.76 2.15
CA PHE A 153 4.96 10.21 3.44
C PHE A 153 3.82 11.00 4.10
N LYS A 154 3.95 12.33 4.16
CA LYS A 154 2.93 13.23 4.72
C LYS A 154 1.60 13.09 4.00
N LYS A 155 1.58 13.11 2.67
CA LYS A 155 0.38 12.92 1.86
C LYS A 155 -0.32 11.60 2.19
N GLN A 156 0.40 10.50 2.15
CA GLN A 156 -0.16 9.17 2.45
C GLN A 156 -0.67 9.04 3.89
N ILE A 157 -0.02 9.69 4.87
CA ILE A 157 -0.54 9.78 6.24
C ILE A 157 -1.88 10.52 6.28
N TYR A 158 -2.02 11.64 5.54
CA TYR A 158 -3.31 12.35 5.45
C TYR A 158 -4.38 11.48 4.80
N ALA A 159 -4.07 10.75 3.72
CA ALA A 159 -4.98 9.78 3.12
C ALA A 159 -5.49 8.75 4.15
N LEU A 160 -4.59 8.19 4.97
CA LEU A 160 -4.96 7.23 6.00
C LEU A 160 -5.77 7.84 7.16
N LEU A 161 -5.49 9.08 7.54
CA LEU A 161 -6.25 9.78 8.59
C LEU A 161 -7.67 10.15 8.16
N ASN A 162 -7.88 10.37 6.86
CA ASN A 162 -9.16 10.74 6.27
C ASN A 162 -9.78 9.60 5.46
N ARG A 163 -9.35 8.35 5.73
CA ARG A 163 -9.82 7.18 5.01
C ARG A 163 -11.33 7.02 5.09
N PRO A 164 -12.00 6.62 3.98
CA PRO A 164 -13.41 6.22 4.01
C PRO A 164 -13.65 5.07 4.99
N GLN A 165 -14.86 5.03 5.55
CA GLN A 165 -15.31 3.88 6.32
C GLN A 165 -15.44 2.68 5.38
N ALA A 166 -15.06 1.50 5.89
CA ALA A 166 -15.02 0.26 5.09
C ALA A 166 -16.17 -0.71 5.44
N GLU A 167 -17.27 -0.17 5.96
CA GLU A 167 -18.50 -0.90 6.30
C GLU A 167 -19.48 -0.94 5.14
#